data_7387ca9b963629435f5b0205a888df84
#
_entry.id   7387ca9b963629435f5b0205a888df84
#
_cell.length_a   1.000
_cell.length_b   1.000
_cell.length_c   1.000
_cell.angle_alpha   90.00
_cell.angle_beta   90.00
_cell.angle_gamma   90.00
#
_symmetry.space_group_name_H-M   'P 1'
#
loop_
_entity.id
_entity.type
_entity.pdbx_description
1 polymer ?
#
loop_
_entity_poly.entity_id
_entity_poly.type
_entity_poly.pdbx_seq_one_letter_code
_entity_poly.pdbx_strand_id
1 'polypeptide(L)'
;MTGSTSSTTPSKAAAKKRSLPPVLSKAPPVAMVIFGASGDLTARKILPALARLADRGVLDDGFTVIGVARTEWSDDEFRDHVAEATPEGGAKWKALTGRFKYITGEYDHPDTFDQLKAHLDEADRLDGTDGNRLYYLATIPSVFGLVAGALATHGCVAPDDGDRFIRVVVEKPYGRDLESAIALDEKMHAAFQEKQIYRIDHYMGKETVQNVLALRFANATFEPIWNRRYVEQVQVTVAESLGVEHRGGFYETAGALRDIVQNHVMQVLALTLMESPTSTDADRIRDEKVKLLQAIDIPSPDEAVDKAVRAQYGPGTIDGHKVIGYRQEQDVSPDSQTETYLALRLRVENWRWSGVPIYVRTGKRLPARVTEVALTFRQVPFLLFDHRTSRDLRPNTLILRIQPDEGISLEFGAKVPGEKFHIRSVAMDFSYAEAFAGEEAADGYERLIHDAMVGDATLFIRSDEVQQAWRIVDPYLQAWSEPGGAMQTYAAGTWGPHMADLLVERSGDEWRNPVIDLELTGGRITELPQ
;
A
#
# COMPACT_ATOMS: atom_id res chain seq x y z
N MET A 1 30.84 -5.94 68.85
CA MET A 1 30.03 -4.85 68.25
C MET A 1 29.77 -5.19 66.80
N THR A 2 28.60 -5.72 66.56
CA THR A 2 28.13 -6.21 65.28
C THR A 2 27.37 -5.12 64.56
N GLY A 3 27.92 -4.61 63.45
CA GLY A 3 27.25 -3.62 62.57
C GLY A 3 26.51 -4.31 61.42
N SER A 4 25.19 -4.28 61.49
CA SER A 4 24.30 -4.75 60.43
C SER A 4 24.16 -3.66 59.36
N THR A 5 24.60 -3.96 58.13
CA THR A 5 24.33 -3.11 56.97
C THR A 5 23.09 -3.61 56.26
N SER A 6 21.98 -2.87 56.39
CA SER A 6 20.74 -3.10 55.63
C SER A 6 20.90 -2.60 54.21
N SER A 7 20.83 -3.49 53.23
CA SER A 7 20.71 -3.17 51.80
C SER A 7 19.29 -2.79 51.47
N THR A 8 19.06 -1.51 51.22
CA THR A 8 17.82 -1.01 50.64
C THR A 8 17.85 -1.16 49.10
N THR A 9 17.09 -2.10 48.60
CA THR A 9 16.79 -2.24 47.17
C THR A 9 15.92 -1.08 46.71
N PRO A 10 16.23 -0.36 45.61
CA PRO A 10 15.36 0.71 45.13
C PRO A 10 14.05 0.11 44.53
N SER A 11 12.95 0.57 45.07
CA SER A 11 11.58 0.32 44.57
C SER A 11 11.48 0.75 43.11
N LYS A 12 11.09 -0.18 42.23
CA LYS A 12 10.64 0.12 40.87
C LYS A 12 9.37 0.97 40.97
N ALA A 13 9.53 2.29 40.82
CA ALA A 13 8.40 3.19 40.61
C ALA A 13 7.72 2.79 39.28
N ALA A 14 6.51 2.29 39.39
CA ALA A 14 5.64 2.03 38.23
C ALA A 14 5.41 3.35 37.46
N ALA A 15 6.02 3.47 36.31
CA ALA A 15 5.73 4.56 35.39
C ALA A 15 4.22 4.53 35.07
N LYS A 16 3.49 5.56 35.46
CA LYS A 16 2.11 5.77 35.02
C LYS A 16 2.10 5.78 33.50
N LYS A 17 1.51 4.74 32.87
CA LYS A 17 1.19 4.76 31.44
C LYS A 17 0.38 6.05 31.19
N ARG A 18 0.96 7.01 30.52
CA ARG A 18 0.21 8.11 29.92
C ARG A 18 -0.63 7.45 28.83
N SER A 19 -1.95 7.50 28.96
CA SER A 19 -2.83 7.18 27.85
C SER A 19 -2.52 8.15 26.73
N LEU A 20 -2.01 7.65 25.61
CA LEU A 20 -1.91 8.43 24.38
C LEU A 20 -3.32 8.89 23.97
N PRO A 21 -3.46 10.06 23.33
CA PRO A 21 -4.75 10.49 22.79
C PRO A 21 -5.28 9.44 21.83
N PRO A 22 -6.61 9.34 21.64
CA PRO A 22 -7.18 8.39 20.69
C PRO A 22 -6.52 8.56 19.32
N VAL A 23 -6.14 7.43 18.71
CA VAL A 23 -5.39 7.36 17.44
C VAL A 23 -6.12 8.10 16.30
N LEU A 24 -7.45 8.20 16.37
CA LEU A 24 -8.29 8.87 15.38
C LEU A 24 -9.19 9.91 16.04
N SER A 25 -9.34 11.09 15.42
CA SER A 25 -10.29 12.11 15.83
C SER A 25 -11.73 11.70 15.52
N LYS A 26 -12.71 12.30 16.18
CA LYS A 26 -14.12 12.06 15.86
C LYS A 26 -14.42 12.58 14.45
N ALA A 27 -15.03 11.75 13.61
CA ALA A 27 -15.49 12.13 12.28
C ALA A 27 -16.75 13.03 12.40
N PRO A 28 -16.97 13.96 11.48
CA PRO A 28 -18.20 14.73 11.43
C PRO A 28 -19.40 13.84 11.03
N PRO A 29 -20.66 14.29 11.28
CA PRO A 29 -21.83 13.59 10.77
C PRO A 29 -21.78 13.53 9.25
N VAL A 30 -22.16 12.39 8.67
CA VAL A 30 -22.04 12.18 7.22
C VAL A 30 -22.94 11.05 6.71
N ALA A 31 -23.54 11.24 5.54
CA ALA A 31 -24.15 10.16 4.77
C ALA A 31 -23.08 9.53 3.85
N MET A 32 -22.73 8.28 4.11
CA MET A 32 -21.84 7.51 3.26
C MET A 32 -22.66 6.70 2.26
N VAL A 33 -22.43 6.93 0.96
CA VAL A 33 -23.06 6.18 -0.12
C VAL A 33 -22.08 5.18 -0.68
N ILE A 34 -22.41 3.89 -0.65
CA ILE A 34 -21.55 2.82 -1.13
C ILE A 34 -22.11 2.27 -2.44
N PHE A 35 -21.51 2.63 -3.57
CA PHE A 35 -21.79 2.01 -4.85
C PHE A 35 -21.09 0.65 -4.93
N GLY A 36 -21.84 -0.43 -5.20
CA GLY A 36 -21.35 -1.80 -5.08
C GLY A 36 -21.54 -2.38 -3.68
N ALA A 37 -22.59 -1.95 -2.98
CA ALA A 37 -22.87 -2.31 -1.59
C ALA A 37 -23.05 -3.82 -1.35
N SER A 38 -23.48 -4.60 -2.36
CA SER A 38 -23.59 -6.07 -2.28
C SER A 38 -22.29 -6.81 -2.65
N GLY A 39 -21.20 -6.09 -2.94
CA GLY A 39 -19.95 -6.67 -3.42
C GLY A 39 -19.04 -7.19 -2.31
N ASP A 40 -18.09 -8.05 -2.70
CA ASP A 40 -17.12 -8.70 -1.81
C ASP A 40 -16.22 -7.68 -1.06
N LEU A 41 -15.79 -6.60 -1.72
CA LEU A 41 -14.99 -5.55 -1.09
C LEU A 41 -15.77 -4.87 0.04
N THR A 42 -17.04 -4.56 -0.19
CA THR A 42 -17.91 -3.95 0.81
C THR A 42 -18.06 -4.86 2.02
N ALA A 43 -18.40 -6.14 1.80
CA ALA A 43 -18.60 -7.10 2.88
C ALA A 43 -17.32 -7.40 3.68
N ARG A 44 -16.17 -7.57 3.00
CA ARG A 44 -14.94 -8.02 3.65
C ARG A 44 -14.04 -6.91 4.17
N LYS A 45 -14.19 -5.67 3.68
CA LYS A 45 -13.29 -4.57 4.03
C LYS A 45 -14.00 -3.34 4.54
N ILE A 46 -14.96 -2.80 3.77
CA ILE A 46 -15.58 -1.51 4.10
C ILE A 46 -16.47 -1.62 5.34
N LEU A 47 -17.42 -2.55 5.36
CA LEU A 47 -18.32 -2.73 6.50
C LEU A 47 -17.59 -3.09 7.80
N PRO A 48 -16.62 -4.04 7.82
CA PRO A 48 -15.82 -4.29 9.01
C PRO A 48 -15.01 -3.08 9.50
N ALA A 49 -14.46 -2.27 8.57
CA ALA A 49 -13.74 -1.05 8.93
C ALA A 49 -14.68 -0.03 9.60
N LEU A 50 -15.88 0.18 9.04
CA LEU A 50 -16.90 1.06 9.62
C LEU A 50 -17.37 0.58 10.99
N ALA A 51 -17.56 -0.72 11.19
CA ALA A 51 -17.94 -1.31 12.47
C ALA A 51 -16.88 -1.02 13.55
N ARG A 52 -15.59 -1.22 13.23
CA ARG A 52 -14.49 -0.91 14.14
C ARG A 52 -14.39 0.59 14.45
N LEU A 53 -14.57 1.47 13.46
CA LEU A 53 -14.62 2.91 13.69
C LEU A 53 -15.77 3.32 14.60
N ALA A 54 -16.95 2.69 14.46
CA ALA A 54 -18.09 2.91 15.34
C ALA A 54 -17.79 2.48 16.79
N ASP A 55 -17.21 1.28 16.97
CA ASP A 55 -16.91 0.72 18.29
C ASP A 55 -15.79 1.48 19.01
N ARG A 56 -14.86 2.09 18.27
CA ARG A 56 -13.86 3.04 18.79
C ARG A 56 -14.46 4.42 19.13
N GLY A 57 -15.74 4.65 18.85
CA GLY A 57 -16.41 5.93 19.10
C GLY A 57 -16.02 7.06 18.13
N VAL A 58 -15.40 6.71 17.01
CA VAL A 58 -14.93 7.66 16.00
C VAL A 58 -16.07 8.17 15.13
N LEU A 59 -17.06 7.32 14.78
CA LEU A 59 -18.21 7.74 14.00
C LEU A 59 -19.17 8.60 14.85
N ASP A 60 -19.67 9.66 14.24
CA ASP A 60 -20.71 10.50 14.85
C ASP A 60 -22.05 9.78 14.93
N ASP A 61 -22.94 10.25 15.80
CA ASP A 61 -24.30 9.71 15.91
C ASP A 61 -25.15 10.06 14.67
N GLY A 62 -24.77 11.07 13.91
CA GLY A 62 -25.34 11.44 12.62
C GLY A 62 -24.76 10.66 11.41
N PHE A 63 -23.97 9.60 11.64
CA PHE A 63 -23.46 8.75 10.57
C PHE A 63 -24.55 7.80 10.06
N THR A 64 -24.71 7.70 8.73
CA THR A 64 -25.60 6.72 8.10
C THR A 64 -25.00 6.17 6.80
N VAL A 65 -25.48 5.01 6.33
CA VAL A 65 -25.06 4.38 5.08
C VAL A 65 -26.25 4.20 4.14
N ILE A 66 -26.05 4.55 2.87
CA ILE A 66 -26.96 4.24 1.77
C ILE A 66 -26.22 3.30 0.82
N GLY A 67 -26.62 2.04 0.77
CA GLY A 67 -26.11 1.06 -0.18
C GLY A 67 -26.75 1.23 -1.54
N VAL A 68 -25.96 1.18 -2.63
CA VAL A 68 -26.48 1.18 -4.02
C VAL A 68 -25.86 0.02 -4.78
N ALA A 69 -26.68 -0.90 -5.30
CA ALA A 69 -26.20 -1.98 -6.17
C ALA A 69 -27.34 -2.58 -6.99
N ARG A 70 -26.98 -3.49 -7.91
CA ARG A 70 -27.94 -4.16 -8.80
C ARG A 70 -28.69 -5.32 -8.16
N THR A 71 -28.18 -5.85 -7.05
CA THR A 71 -28.82 -6.93 -6.31
C THR A 71 -30.16 -6.43 -5.77
N GLU A 72 -31.22 -7.18 -5.99
CA GLU A 72 -32.56 -6.84 -5.50
C GLU A 72 -32.66 -7.14 -4.01
N TRP A 73 -32.48 -6.13 -3.19
CA TRP A 73 -32.64 -6.17 -1.73
C TRP A 73 -33.55 -5.05 -1.22
N SER A 74 -34.29 -5.38 -0.16
CA SER A 74 -34.93 -4.40 0.70
C SER A 74 -33.91 -3.79 1.69
N ASP A 75 -34.31 -2.72 2.40
CA ASP A 75 -33.53 -2.16 3.50
C ASP A 75 -33.18 -3.21 4.57
N ASP A 76 -34.14 -4.12 4.88
CA ASP A 76 -33.94 -5.15 5.92
C ASP A 76 -32.94 -6.21 5.44
N GLU A 77 -33.03 -6.69 4.22
CA GLU A 77 -32.06 -7.64 3.64
C GLU A 77 -30.67 -7.04 3.57
N PHE A 78 -30.54 -5.75 3.27
CA PHE A 78 -29.25 -5.06 3.32
C PHE A 78 -28.71 -4.98 4.75
N ARG A 79 -29.55 -4.67 5.75
CA ARG A 79 -29.14 -4.67 7.15
C ARG A 79 -28.74 -6.05 7.65
N ASP A 80 -29.41 -7.10 7.20
CA ASP A 80 -29.03 -8.49 7.48
C ASP A 80 -27.66 -8.81 6.87
N HIS A 81 -27.40 -8.41 5.62
CA HIS A 81 -26.09 -8.54 4.98
C HIS A 81 -24.98 -7.78 5.75
N VAL A 82 -25.27 -6.57 6.21
CA VAL A 82 -24.34 -5.80 7.07
C VAL A 82 -24.04 -6.54 8.36
N ALA A 83 -25.07 -7.12 9.01
CA ALA A 83 -24.90 -7.88 10.25
C ALA A 83 -24.08 -9.16 10.04
N GLU A 84 -24.27 -9.87 8.92
CA GLU A 84 -23.46 -11.04 8.52
C GLU A 84 -22.00 -10.67 8.26
N ALA A 85 -21.74 -9.53 7.62
CA ALA A 85 -20.39 -9.04 7.33
C ALA A 85 -19.67 -8.51 8.59
N THR A 86 -20.41 -8.18 9.64
CA THR A 86 -19.88 -7.56 10.87
C THR A 86 -20.39 -8.25 12.15
N PRO A 87 -20.16 -9.56 12.32
CA PRO A 87 -20.72 -10.33 13.45
C PRO A 87 -20.23 -9.84 14.82
N GLU A 88 -19.06 -9.25 14.87
CA GLU A 88 -18.44 -8.71 16.09
C GLU A 88 -18.82 -7.24 16.38
N GLY A 89 -19.65 -6.63 15.52
CA GLY A 89 -20.07 -5.24 15.68
C GLY A 89 -20.75 -4.96 17.02
N GLY A 90 -20.26 -3.94 17.72
CA GLY A 90 -20.71 -3.57 19.05
C GLY A 90 -22.08 -2.86 19.07
N ALA A 91 -22.47 -2.39 20.25
CA ALA A 91 -23.78 -1.78 20.45
C ALA A 91 -23.98 -0.49 19.63
N LYS A 92 -22.93 0.34 19.50
CA LYS A 92 -23.00 1.57 18.70
C LYS A 92 -23.19 1.26 17.22
N TRP A 93 -22.43 0.31 16.68
CA TRP A 93 -22.59 -0.12 15.29
C TRP A 93 -24.01 -0.63 15.01
N LYS A 94 -24.54 -1.50 15.87
CA LYS A 94 -25.92 -2.02 15.75
C LYS A 94 -26.98 -0.93 15.80
N ALA A 95 -26.77 0.12 16.59
CA ALA A 95 -27.68 1.27 16.62
C ALA A 95 -27.63 2.08 15.32
N LEU A 96 -26.43 2.26 14.74
CA LEU A 96 -26.25 2.96 13.45
C LEU A 96 -26.87 2.18 12.29
N THR A 97 -26.65 0.86 12.23
CA THR A 97 -27.14 0.00 11.12
C THR A 97 -28.66 -0.01 11.00
N GLY A 98 -29.40 0.21 12.09
CA GLY A 98 -30.86 0.33 12.06
C GLY A 98 -31.41 1.43 11.13
N ARG A 99 -30.58 2.40 10.74
CA ARG A 99 -30.93 3.53 9.86
C ARG A 99 -30.46 3.34 8.41
N PHE A 100 -29.68 2.31 8.14
CA PHE A 100 -29.11 2.09 6.81
C PHE A 100 -30.20 1.83 5.78
N LYS A 101 -30.00 2.39 4.61
CA LYS A 101 -30.92 2.32 3.47
C LYS A 101 -30.25 1.61 2.29
N TYR A 102 -31.08 1.08 1.41
CA TYR A 102 -30.59 0.41 0.22
C TYR A 102 -31.40 0.79 -1.03
N ILE A 103 -30.71 0.95 -2.14
CA ILE A 103 -31.29 1.25 -3.45
C ILE A 103 -30.89 0.16 -4.40
N THR A 104 -31.87 -0.59 -4.89
CA THR A 104 -31.68 -1.49 -6.05
C THR A 104 -31.73 -0.67 -7.32
N GLY A 105 -30.64 -0.65 -8.10
CA GLY A 105 -30.65 0.10 -9.36
C GLY A 105 -29.37 -0.03 -10.17
N GLU A 106 -29.50 0.29 -11.45
CA GLU A 106 -28.37 0.40 -12.38
C GLU A 106 -27.72 1.78 -12.25
N TYR A 107 -26.42 1.85 -12.52
CA TYR A 107 -25.63 3.08 -12.32
C TYR A 107 -25.77 4.10 -13.46
N ASP A 108 -26.56 3.81 -14.48
CA ASP A 108 -26.92 4.69 -15.60
C ASP A 108 -28.40 5.06 -15.62
N HIS A 109 -29.19 4.53 -14.66
CA HIS A 109 -30.63 4.76 -14.64
C HIS A 109 -30.98 6.00 -13.78
N PRO A 110 -31.73 6.99 -14.31
CA PRO A 110 -32.08 8.22 -13.58
C PRO A 110 -32.80 7.96 -12.26
N ASP A 111 -33.75 7.00 -12.22
CA ASP A 111 -34.53 6.70 -11.00
C ASP A 111 -33.65 6.28 -9.83
N THR A 112 -32.47 5.65 -10.09
CA THR A 112 -31.51 5.28 -9.04
C THR A 112 -30.99 6.53 -8.32
N PHE A 113 -30.66 7.58 -9.08
CA PHE A 113 -30.10 8.82 -8.53
C PHE A 113 -31.16 9.75 -7.96
N ASP A 114 -32.38 9.72 -8.49
CA ASP A 114 -33.51 10.45 -7.91
C ASP A 114 -33.90 9.86 -6.53
N GLN A 115 -33.90 8.52 -6.40
CA GLN A 115 -34.06 7.84 -5.11
C GLN A 115 -32.90 8.17 -4.16
N LEU A 116 -31.66 8.13 -4.66
CA LEU A 116 -30.48 8.48 -3.87
C LEU A 116 -30.60 9.90 -3.31
N LYS A 117 -30.97 10.87 -4.15
CA LYS A 117 -31.17 12.24 -3.71
C LYS A 117 -32.24 12.35 -2.61
N ALA A 118 -33.36 11.66 -2.78
CA ALA A 118 -34.43 11.63 -1.78
C ALA A 118 -33.94 11.05 -0.42
N HIS A 119 -33.16 9.96 -0.45
CA HIS A 119 -32.58 9.38 0.78
C HIS A 119 -31.50 10.27 1.40
N LEU A 120 -30.71 10.99 0.59
CA LEU A 120 -29.76 11.97 1.11
C LEU A 120 -30.46 13.15 1.81
N ASP A 121 -31.52 13.68 1.22
CA ASP A 121 -32.35 14.75 1.80
C ASP A 121 -33.08 14.25 3.09
N GLU A 122 -33.46 12.97 3.13
CA GLU A 122 -34.01 12.33 4.33
C GLU A 122 -32.96 12.18 5.43
N ALA A 123 -31.74 11.74 5.09
CA ALA A 123 -30.62 11.59 6.04
C ALA A 123 -30.24 12.93 6.69
N ASP A 124 -30.24 14.04 5.94
CA ASP A 124 -30.02 15.37 6.52
C ASP A 124 -31.06 15.71 7.59
N ARG A 125 -32.31 15.38 7.31
CA ARG A 125 -33.43 15.74 8.20
C ARG A 125 -33.55 14.83 9.41
N LEU A 126 -33.34 13.50 9.24
CA LEU A 126 -33.58 12.49 10.29
C LEU A 126 -32.32 12.11 11.05
N ASP A 127 -31.19 12.00 10.36
CA ASP A 127 -29.92 11.57 10.93
C ASP A 127 -28.99 12.73 11.26
N GLY A 128 -29.26 13.93 10.72
CA GLY A 128 -28.46 15.12 10.98
C GLY A 128 -27.09 15.08 10.28
N THR A 129 -27.06 14.62 9.04
CA THR A 129 -25.81 14.52 8.25
C THR A 129 -25.29 15.88 7.75
N ASP A 130 -26.05 16.96 7.95
CA ASP A 130 -25.68 18.35 7.68
C ASP A 130 -25.23 18.63 6.22
N GLY A 131 -25.71 17.85 5.26
CA GLY A 131 -25.30 17.95 3.86
C GLY A 131 -23.92 17.34 3.56
N ASN A 132 -23.24 16.72 4.53
CA ASN A 132 -21.98 16.03 4.31
C ASN A 132 -22.19 14.70 3.59
N ARG A 133 -21.39 14.47 2.54
CA ARG A 133 -21.51 13.30 1.68
C ARG A 133 -20.14 12.65 1.47
N LEU A 134 -20.09 11.34 1.63
CA LEU A 134 -18.94 10.53 1.25
C LEU A 134 -19.41 9.43 0.27
N TYR A 135 -19.15 9.61 -1.01
CA TYR A 135 -19.41 8.60 -2.02
C TYR A 135 -18.25 7.61 -2.08
N TYR A 136 -18.52 6.32 -1.99
CA TYR A 136 -17.51 5.28 -2.09
C TYR A 136 -17.78 4.40 -3.31
N LEU A 137 -16.86 4.43 -4.28
CA LEU A 137 -16.99 3.65 -5.52
C LEU A 137 -16.34 2.26 -5.35
N ALA A 138 -17.06 1.33 -4.71
CA ALA A 138 -16.67 -0.07 -4.52
C ALA A 138 -17.09 -0.96 -5.71
N THR A 139 -17.05 -0.41 -6.92
CA THR A 139 -17.47 -1.03 -8.17
C THR A 139 -16.29 -1.32 -9.08
N ILE A 140 -16.58 -1.84 -10.29
CA ILE A 140 -15.56 -1.98 -11.33
C ILE A 140 -15.19 -0.61 -11.93
N PRO A 141 -13.92 -0.39 -12.33
CA PRO A 141 -13.45 0.92 -12.79
C PRO A 141 -14.20 1.53 -13.96
N SER A 142 -14.76 0.68 -14.84
CA SER A 142 -15.49 1.14 -16.03
C SER A 142 -16.74 1.99 -15.72
N VAL A 143 -17.27 1.91 -14.49
CA VAL A 143 -18.47 2.68 -14.10
C VAL A 143 -18.14 3.92 -13.25
N PHE A 144 -16.90 4.16 -12.86
CA PHE A 144 -16.55 5.31 -12.01
C PHE A 144 -16.98 6.65 -12.62
N GLY A 145 -16.59 6.90 -13.88
CA GLY A 145 -16.98 8.12 -14.59
C GLY A 145 -18.49 8.23 -14.87
N LEU A 146 -19.18 7.10 -15.02
CA LEU A 146 -20.62 7.06 -15.19
C LEU A 146 -21.33 7.51 -13.92
N VAL A 147 -20.97 6.92 -12.77
CA VAL A 147 -21.50 7.28 -11.45
C VAL A 147 -21.22 8.75 -11.14
N ALA A 148 -19.99 9.23 -11.37
CA ALA A 148 -19.62 10.62 -11.12
C ALA A 148 -20.49 11.58 -11.95
N GLY A 149 -20.67 11.31 -13.24
CA GLY A 149 -21.52 12.11 -14.14
C GLY A 149 -23.00 12.11 -13.71
N ALA A 150 -23.52 10.95 -13.32
CA ALA A 150 -24.89 10.84 -12.84
C ALA A 150 -25.12 11.58 -11.52
N LEU A 151 -24.21 11.47 -10.56
CA LEU A 151 -24.24 12.25 -9.31
C LEU A 151 -24.30 13.77 -9.57
N ALA A 152 -23.50 14.26 -10.51
CA ALA A 152 -23.52 15.67 -10.89
C ALA A 152 -24.84 16.07 -11.56
N THR A 153 -25.35 15.25 -12.49
CA THR A 153 -26.57 15.52 -13.25
C THR A 153 -27.81 15.60 -12.34
N HIS A 154 -27.88 14.74 -11.31
CA HIS A 154 -29.00 14.69 -10.38
C HIS A 154 -28.83 15.58 -9.14
N GLY A 155 -27.84 16.49 -9.13
CA GLY A 155 -27.64 17.46 -8.06
C GLY A 155 -27.23 16.84 -6.73
N CYS A 156 -26.55 15.69 -6.77
CA CYS A 156 -25.95 15.02 -5.60
C CYS A 156 -24.53 15.52 -5.32
N VAL A 157 -23.97 16.40 -6.16
CA VAL A 157 -22.65 17.01 -5.99
C VAL A 157 -22.81 18.52 -5.91
N ALA A 158 -22.04 19.15 -5.03
CA ALA A 158 -21.89 20.59 -4.94
C ALA A 158 -20.41 20.93 -4.71
N PRO A 159 -19.96 22.17 -5.04
CA PRO A 159 -18.66 22.64 -4.63
C PRO A 159 -18.49 22.59 -3.12
N ASP A 160 -17.29 22.28 -2.67
CA ASP A 160 -16.92 22.37 -1.25
C ASP A 160 -16.84 23.86 -0.87
N ASP A 161 -17.81 24.34 -0.12
CA ASP A 161 -17.97 25.75 0.31
C ASP A 161 -17.44 26.00 1.74
N GLY A 162 -16.95 24.95 2.39
CA GLY A 162 -16.38 24.99 3.75
C GLY A 162 -17.40 24.75 4.87
N ASP A 163 -18.70 24.89 4.63
CA ASP A 163 -19.75 24.61 5.63
C ASP A 163 -20.12 23.12 5.64
N ARG A 164 -20.03 22.49 4.48
CA ARG A 164 -20.28 21.07 4.26
C ARG A 164 -19.28 20.50 3.27
N PHE A 165 -19.04 19.21 3.34
CA PHE A 165 -18.18 18.53 2.38
C PHE A 165 -18.94 17.51 1.54
N ILE A 166 -18.49 17.36 0.28
CA ILE A 166 -18.89 16.29 -0.62
C ILE A 166 -17.62 15.71 -1.20
N ARG A 167 -17.36 14.43 -0.90
CA ARG A 167 -16.12 13.74 -1.28
C ARG A 167 -16.44 12.41 -1.95
N VAL A 168 -15.56 11.98 -2.85
CA VAL A 168 -15.66 10.68 -3.51
C VAL A 168 -14.39 9.89 -3.29
N VAL A 169 -14.54 8.67 -2.79
CA VAL A 169 -13.47 7.68 -2.64
C VAL A 169 -13.51 6.75 -3.84
N VAL A 170 -12.36 6.59 -4.49
CA VAL A 170 -12.23 5.80 -5.72
C VAL A 170 -11.22 4.69 -5.52
N GLU A 171 -11.64 3.46 -5.78
CA GLU A 171 -10.79 2.27 -5.69
C GLU A 171 -9.86 2.10 -6.89
N LYS A 172 -8.82 1.30 -6.72
CA LYS A 172 -7.96 0.84 -7.81
C LYS A 172 -8.66 -0.23 -8.67
N PRO A 173 -8.24 -0.37 -9.94
CA PRO A 173 -7.27 0.44 -10.69
C PRO A 173 -7.87 1.74 -11.23
N TYR A 174 -7.05 2.80 -11.27
CA TYR A 174 -7.44 4.08 -11.87
C TYR A 174 -6.84 4.17 -13.29
N GLY A 175 -7.62 3.75 -14.27
CA GLY A 175 -7.16 3.50 -15.63
C GLY A 175 -6.46 2.14 -15.79
N ARG A 176 -6.12 1.80 -17.04
CA ARG A 176 -5.34 0.60 -17.43
C ARG A 176 -4.06 0.94 -18.20
N ASP A 177 -3.93 2.20 -18.59
CA ASP A 177 -2.85 2.88 -19.27
C ASP A 177 -3.01 4.39 -19.07
N LEU A 178 -2.04 5.19 -19.54
CA LEU A 178 -2.08 6.65 -19.36
C LEU A 178 -3.32 7.28 -20.01
N GLU A 179 -3.69 6.86 -21.22
CA GLU A 179 -4.83 7.43 -21.96
C GLU A 179 -6.14 7.23 -21.20
N SER A 180 -6.41 6.01 -20.76
CA SER A 180 -7.64 5.69 -20.01
C SER A 180 -7.66 6.33 -18.62
N ALA A 181 -6.50 6.52 -17.98
CA ALA A 181 -6.40 7.25 -16.72
C ALA A 181 -6.74 8.74 -16.89
N ILE A 182 -6.22 9.38 -17.94
CA ILE A 182 -6.57 10.77 -18.30
C ILE A 182 -8.06 10.89 -18.61
N ALA A 183 -8.59 9.98 -19.44
CA ALA A 183 -10.01 10.01 -19.79
C ALA A 183 -10.95 9.80 -18.60
N LEU A 184 -10.54 8.96 -17.63
CA LEU A 184 -11.27 8.81 -16.38
C LEU A 184 -11.19 10.07 -15.52
N ASP A 185 -10.01 10.67 -15.43
CA ASP A 185 -9.76 11.91 -14.68
C ASP A 185 -10.62 13.07 -15.22
N GLU A 186 -10.72 13.22 -16.54
CA GLU A 186 -11.59 14.23 -17.15
C GLU A 186 -13.07 14.04 -16.76
N LYS A 187 -13.55 12.79 -16.73
CA LYS A 187 -14.92 12.48 -16.28
C LYS A 187 -15.14 12.79 -14.81
N MET A 188 -14.16 12.44 -13.97
CA MET A 188 -14.23 12.72 -12.53
C MET A 188 -14.20 14.21 -12.25
N HIS A 189 -13.33 14.97 -12.95
CA HIS A 189 -13.21 16.42 -12.79
C HIS A 189 -14.40 17.21 -13.39
N ALA A 190 -15.16 16.60 -14.30
CA ALA A 190 -16.42 17.19 -14.74
C ALA A 190 -17.49 17.24 -13.62
N ALA A 191 -17.37 16.35 -12.62
CA ALA A 191 -18.30 16.24 -11.49
C ALA A 191 -17.73 16.80 -10.18
N PHE A 192 -16.44 16.58 -9.89
CA PHE A 192 -15.78 16.87 -8.62
C PHE A 192 -14.52 17.70 -8.81
N GLN A 193 -14.20 18.58 -7.87
CA GLN A 193 -12.89 19.22 -7.79
C GLN A 193 -11.84 18.20 -7.30
N GLU A 194 -10.55 18.37 -7.65
CA GLU A 194 -9.49 17.45 -7.22
C GLU A 194 -9.46 17.24 -5.69
N LYS A 195 -9.67 18.29 -4.90
CA LYS A 195 -9.72 18.21 -3.44
C LYS A 195 -10.88 17.36 -2.88
N GLN A 196 -11.87 17.04 -3.72
CA GLN A 196 -13.00 16.18 -3.38
C GLN A 196 -12.77 14.71 -3.77
N ILE A 197 -11.70 14.39 -4.52
CA ILE A 197 -11.42 13.05 -5.05
C ILE A 197 -10.32 12.38 -4.22
N TYR A 198 -10.67 11.26 -3.59
CA TYR A 198 -9.81 10.47 -2.70
C TYR A 198 -9.51 9.13 -3.36
N ARG A 199 -8.41 9.06 -4.14
CA ARG A 199 -7.98 7.82 -4.83
C ARG A 199 -7.23 6.95 -3.86
N ILE A 200 -7.73 5.73 -3.60
CA ILE A 200 -7.15 4.80 -2.63
C ILE A 200 -5.96 4.05 -3.21
N ASP A 201 -4.89 4.03 -2.42
CA ASP A 201 -3.91 2.96 -2.40
C ASP A 201 -3.81 2.41 -0.97
N HIS A 202 -4.24 1.18 -0.75
CA HIS A 202 -4.28 0.59 0.58
C HIS A 202 -2.89 0.39 1.23
N TYR A 203 -1.79 0.44 0.46
CA TYR A 203 -0.43 0.46 1.00
C TYR A 203 -0.15 1.75 1.77
N MET A 204 -0.72 2.88 1.32
CA MET A 204 -0.58 4.16 2.01
C MET A 204 -1.23 4.16 3.40
N GLY A 205 -2.26 3.33 3.60
CA GLY A 205 -2.90 3.14 4.90
C GLY A 205 -2.08 2.31 5.91
N LYS A 206 -0.94 1.72 5.50
CA LYS A 206 -0.09 0.94 6.40
C LYS A 206 0.81 1.84 7.25
N GLU A 207 0.86 1.58 8.55
CA GLU A 207 1.69 2.33 9.50
C GLU A 207 3.17 2.36 9.11
N THR A 208 3.70 1.24 8.63
CA THR A 208 5.10 1.14 8.20
C THR A 208 5.42 1.97 6.96
N VAL A 209 4.48 2.16 6.05
CA VAL A 209 4.65 3.05 4.90
C VAL A 209 4.67 4.50 5.35
N GLN A 210 3.76 4.88 6.25
CA GLN A 210 3.73 6.23 6.84
C GLN A 210 4.98 6.51 7.69
N ASN A 211 5.49 5.49 8.38
CA ASN A 211 6.69 5.62 9.22
C ASN A 211 7.96 5.97 8.43
N VAL A 212 7.98 5.77 7.12
CA VAL A 212 9.11 6.22 6.29
C VAL A 212 9.34 7.73 6.46
N LEU A 213 8.26 8.51 6.57
CA LEU A 213 8.34 9.96 6.82
C LEU A 213 8.95 10.25 8.20
N ALA A 214 8.49 9.55 9.23
CA ALA A 214 9.01 9.71 10.58
C ALA A 214 10.47 9.26 10.69
N LEU A 215 10.83 8.11 10.11
CA LEU A 215 12.20 7.61 10.07
C LEU A 215 13.15 8.62 9.44
N ARG A 216 12.77 9.18 8.29
CA ARG A 216 13.62 10.11 7.55
C ARG A 216 13.66 11.49 8.21
N PHE A 217 12.53 12.07 8.54
CA PHE A 217 12.44 13.50 8.85
C PHE A 217 12.35 13.83 10.35
N ALA A 218 12.16 12.83 11.22
CA ALA A 218 12.25 13.01 12.67
C ALA A 218 13.60 12.57 13.26
N ASN A 219 14.52 12.01 12.44
CA ASN A 219 15.79 11.46 12.91
C ASN A 219 16.98 12.06 12.16
N ALA A 220 17.79 12.83 12.86
CA ALA A 220 18.98 13.49 12.31
C ALA A 220 20.05 12.51 11.76
N THR A 221 19.96 11.23 12.08
CA THR A 221 20.93 10.20 11.66
C THR A 221 20.74 9.76 10.22
N PHE A 222 19.49 9.65 9.76
CA PHE A 222 19.20 9.00 8.48
C PHE A 222 19.19 9.96 7.29
N GLU A 223 18.50 11.08 7.37
CA GLU A 223 18.33 11.99 6.22
C GLU A 223 19.66 12.50 5.61
N PRO A 224 20.73 12.82 6.38
CA PRO A 224 22.02 13.23 5.81
C PRO A 224 22.70 12.19 4.94
N ILE A 225 22.45 10.90 5.18
CA ILE A 225 23.02 9.78 4.41
C ILE A 225 22.05 9.22 3.35
N TRP A 226 20.85 9.78 3.22
CA TRP A 226 19.79 9.33 2.34
C TRP A 226 19.93 9.91 0.92
N ASN A 227 21.08 9.61 0.28
CA ASN A 227 21.42 10.15 -1.03
C ASN A 227 22.54 9.36 -1.71
N ARG A 228 22.79 9.64 -3.00
CA ARG A 228 23.78 9.00 -3.88
C ARG A 228 25.23 8.98 -3.37
N ARG A 229 25.58 9.79 -2.39
CA ARG A 229 26.95 9.78 -1.82
C ARG A 229 27.16 8.56 -0.93
N TYR A 230 26.11 8.10 -0.28
CA TYR A 230 26.15 7.03 0.70
C TYR A 230 25.40 5.78 0.25
N VAL A 231 24.29 5.94 -0.46
CA VAL A 231 23.48 4.81 -0.98
C VAL A 231 24.09 4.33 -2.28
N GLU A 232 24.30 3.03 -2.39
CA GLU A 232 24.81 2.35 -3.58
C GLU A 232 23.68 1.89 -4.48
N GLN A 233 22.65 1.28 -3.89
CA GLN A 233 21.46 0.80 -4.60
C GLN A 233 20.23 0.81 -3.70
N VAL A 234 19.06 0.80 -4.31
CA VAL A 234 17.76 0.63 -3.63
C VAL A 234 17.04 -0.56 -4.27
N GLN A 235 16.51 -1.46 -3.45
CA GLN A 235 15.69 -2.58 -3.92
C GLN A 235 14.30 -2.52 -3.29
N VAL A 236 13.26 -2.69 -4.12
CA VAL A 236 11.88 -2.84 -3.68
C VAL A 236 11.41 -4.23 -4.07
N THR A 237 11.09 -5.06 -3.09
CA THR A 237 10.55 -6.40 -3.31
C THR A 237 9.11 -6.46 -2.80
N VAL A 238 8.19 -6.85 -3.69
CA VAL A 238 6.78 -7.13 -3.36
C VAL A 238 6.49 -8.57 -3.80
N ALA A 239 6.68 -9.51 -2.90
CA ALA A 239 6.53 -10.93 -3.17
C ALA A 239 5.24 -11.50 -2.56
N GLU A 240 4.56 -12.34 -3.32
CA GLU A 240 3.36 -13.06 -2.90
C GLU A 240 3.60 -14.58 -3.04
N SER A 241 3.33 -15.34 -1.98
CA SER A 241 3.38 -16.81 -2.02
C SER A 241 2.14 -17.43 -2.66
N LEU A 242 1.03 -16.70 -2.71
CA LEU A 242 -0.20 -17.13 -3.37
C LEU A 242 -0.12 -16.96 -4.88
N GLY A 243 -0.88 -17.79 -5.63
CA GLY A 243 -1.13 -17.64 -7.05
C GLY A 243 -2.25 -16.65 -7.36
N VAL A 244 -2.84 -16.78 -8.54
CA VAL A 244 -4.03 -15.98 -8.90
C VAL A 244 -5.31 -16.58 -8.34
N GLU A 245 -5.29 -17.86 -7.96
CA GLU A 245 -6.41 -18.61 -7.39
C GLU A 245 -7.68 -18.43 -8.25
N HIS A 246 -8.82 -18.08 -7.64
CA HIS A 246 -10.09 -17.84 -8.35
C HIS A 246 -10.16 -16.51 -9.10
N ARG A 247 -9.07 -15.75 -9.19
CA ARG A 247 -9.01 -14.43 -9.82
C ARG A 247 -8.27 -14.44 -11.17
N GLY A 248 -8.12 -15.61 -11.80
CA GLY A 248 -7.42 -15.75 -13.08
C GLY A 248 -7.95 -14.80 -14.15
N GLY A 249 -9.25 -14.76 -14.39
CA GLY A 249 -9.86 -13.87 -15.38
C GLY A 249 -9.64 -12.38 -15.12
N PHE A 250 -9.66 -11.93 -13.88
CA PHE A 250 -9.28 -10.56 -13.53
C PHE A 250 -7.79 -10.32 -13.81
N TYR A 251 -6.92 -11.24 -13.40
CA TYR A 251 -5.49 -11.08 -13.51
C TYR A 251 -5.00 -11.06 -14.97
N GLU A 252 -5.70 -11.75 -15.88
CA GLU A 252 -5.43 -11.71 -17.32
C GLU A 252 -5.48 -10.29 -17.90
N THR A 253 -6.27 -9.40 -17.30
CA THR A 253 -6.39 -8.00 -17.73
C THR A 253 -5.43 -7.06 -16.99
N ALA A 254 -4.93 -7.45 -15.82
CA ALA A 254 -4.10 -6.61 -14.97
C ALA A 254 -2.60 -6.88 -15.17
N GLY A 255 -2.14 -8.10 -14.88
CA GLY A 255 -0.72 -8.43 -14.78
C GLY A 255 -0.03 -7.77 -13.57
N ALA A 256 1.22 -8.16 -13.34
CA ALA A 256 2.00 -7.67 -12.19
C ALA A 256 2.35 -6.17 -12.31
N LEU A 257 2.54 -5.66 -13.53
CA LEU A 257 2.89 -4.26 -13.75
C LEU A 257 1.76 -3.31 -13.32
N ARG A 258 0.53 -3.59 -13.76
CA ARG A 258 -0.65 -2.78 -13.43
C ARG A 258 -1.14 -3.00 -12.01
N ASP A 259 -1.13 -4.27 -11.53
CA ASP A 259 -1.69 -4.60 -10.22
C ASP A 259 -0.82 -4.09 -9.06
N ILE A 260 0.51 -4.08 -9.23
CA ILE A 260 1.46 -3.82 -8.14
C ILE A 260 2.38 -2.62 -8.42
N VAL A 261 2.98 -2.53 -9.61
CA VAL A 261 4.06 -1.57 -9.83
C VAL A 261 3.53 -0.16 -10.04
N GLN A 262 2.56 0.01 -10.92
CA GLN A 262 1.98 1.29 -11.29
C GLN A 262 1.41 2.06 -10.08
N ASN A 263 0.95 1.35 -9.07
CA ASN A 263 0.34 1.89 -7.87
C ASN A 263 1.26 1.73 -6.65
N HIS A 264 1.19 0.63 -5.94
CA HIS A 264 1.84 0.41 -4.64
C HIS A 264 3.35 0.69 -4.65
N VAL A 265 4.07 0.14 -5.65
CA VAL A 265 5.52 0.33 -5.74
C VAL A 265 5.86 1.78 -6.00
N MET A 266 5.16 2.46 -6.93
CA MET A 266 5.42 3.86 -7.22
C MET A 266 5.15 4.76 -6.02
N GLN A 267 4.12 4.48 -5.21
CA GLN A 267 3.82 5.23 -4.00
C GLN A 267 4.88 5.01 -2.89
N VAL A 268 5.24 3.75 -2.61
CA VAL A 268 6.28 3.41 -1.63
C VAL A 268 7.63 4.00 -2.05
N LEU A 269 7.97 3.90 -3.34
CA LEU A 269 9.20 4.47 -3.90
C LEU A 269 9.21 6.00 -3.75
N ALA A 270 8.08 6.65 -4.08
CA ALA A 270 7.96 8.10 -3.98
C ALA A 270 8.20 8.58 -2.55
N LEU A 271 7.56 7.98 -1.53
CA LEU A 271 7.78 8.31 -0.13
C LEU A 271 9.21 8.04 0.33
N THR A 272 9.80 6.93 -0.14
CA THR A 272 11.15 6.55 0.23
C THR A 272 12.20 7.52 -0.32
N LEU A 273 12.02 8.03 -1.54
CA LEU A 273 13.07 8.74 -2.28
C LEU A 273 12.81 10.25 -2.45
N MET A 274 11.62 10.77 -2.12
CA MET A 274 11.28 12.20 -2.27
C MET A 274 12.18 13.10 -1.42
N GLU A 275 12.20 14.40 -1.72
CA GLU A 275 12.80 15.43 -0.85
C GLU A 275 11.93 15.64 0.40
N SER A 276 12.49 16.30 1.41
CA SER A 276 11.72 16.65 2.61
C SER A 276 10.63 17.66 2.27
N PRO A 277 9.36 17.37 2.58
CA PRO A 277 8.30 18.34 2.41
C PRO A 277 8.47 19.51 3.40
N THR A 278 7.91 20.67 3.06
CA THR A 278 8.00 21.88 3.89
C THR A 278 7.06 21.89 5.09
N SER A 279 6.04 21.03 5.06
CA SER A 279 5.09 20.78 6.16
C SER A 279 4.46 19.39 5.99
N THR A 280 3.68 18.96 6.99
CA THR A 280 2.90 17.71 6.94
C THR A 280 1.58 17.85 6.18
N ASP A 281 1.29 19.03 5.60
CA ASP A 281 0.09 19.22 4.78
C ASP A 281 0.09 18.27 3.59
N ALA A 282 -1.07 17.70 3.28
CA ALA A 282 -1.24 16.71 2.22
C ALA A 282 -0.65 17.15 0.89
N ASP A 283 -0.90 18.39 0.46
CA ASP A 283 -0.38 18.89 -0.81
C ASP A 283 1.15 19.00 -0.83
N ARG A 284 1.79 19.35 0.29
CA ARG A 284 3.26 19.44 0.36
C ARG A 284 3.93 18.08 0.23
N ILE A 285 3.34 17.06 0.83
CA ILE A 285 3.81 15.67 0.70
C ILE A 285 3.60 15.19 -0.74
N ARG A 286 2.42 15.41 -1.31
CA ARG A 286 2.09 15.00 -2.69
C ARG A 286 2.93 15.74 -3.73
N ASP A 287 3.24 17.03 -3.53
CA ASP A 287 4.14 17.80 -4.39
C ASP A 287 5.54 17.15 -4.48
N GLU A 288 6.12 16.74 -3.35
CA GLU A 288 7.45 16.09 -3.35
C GLU A 288 7.39 14.68 -3.96
N LYS A 289 6.28 13.94 -3.79
CA LYS A 289 6.07 12.64 -4.45
C LYS A 289 6.03 12.81 -5.98
N VAL A 290 5.23 13.76 -6.48
CA VAL A 290 5.14 14.06 -7.93
C VAL A 290 6.49 14.47 -8.49
N LYS A 291 7.20 15.36 -7.81
CA LYS A 291 8.53 15.82 -8.22
C LYS A 291 9.54 14.67 -8.33
N LEU A 292 9.47 13.69 -7.43
CA LEU A 292 10.28 12.48 -7.55
C LEU A 292 9.86 11.64 -8.76
N LEU A 293 8.57 11.36 -8.91
CA LEU A 293 8.06 10.56 -10.02
C LEU A 293 8.40 11.18 -11.37
N GLN A 294 8.37 12.51 -11.50
CA GLN A 294 8.79 13.25 -12.69
C GLN A 294 10.29 13.11 -12.99
N ALA A 295 11.10 12.84 -11.98
CA ALA A 295 12.55 12.64 -12.13
C ALA A 295 12.92 11.20 -12.50
N ILE A 296 11.98 10.25 -12.52
CA ILE A 296 12.24 8.89 -12.98
C ILE A 296 12.43 8.90 -14.50
N ASP A 297 13.55 8.31 -14.94
CA ASP A 297 13.88 8.15 -16.37
C ASP A 297 12.85 7.25 -17.06
N ILE A 298 12.20 7.78 -18.08
CA ILE A 298 11.19 7.09 -18.87
C ILE A 298 11.87 6.50 -20.10
N PRO A 299 12.00 5.17 -20.23
CA PRO A 299 12.64 4.56 -21.37
C PRO A 299 11.79 4.68 -22.63
N SER A 300 12.42 4.65 -23.80
CA SER A 300 11.70 4.27 -25.02
C SER A 300 11.24 2.81 -24.95
N PRO A 301 10.23 2.38 -25.74
CA PRO A 301 9.83 0.96 -25.77
C PRO A 301 10.98 0.00 -26.05
N ASP A 302 11.91 0.35 -26.93
CA ASP A 302 13.10 -0.47 -27.24
C ASP A 302 14.03 -0.61 -26.02
N GLU A 303 14.27 0.48 -25.30
CA GLU A 303 15.09 0.45 -24.09
C GLU A 303 14.39 -0.26 -22.92
N ALA A 304 13.04 -0.25 -22.87
CA ALA A 304 12.25 -0.91 -21.84
C ALA A 304 12.49 -2.42 -21.80
N VAL A 305 12.74 -3.04 -22.95
CA VAL A 305 13.06 -4.48 -23.04
C VAL A 305 14.34 -4.84 -22.26
N ASP A 306 15.36 -3.97 -22.31
CA ASP A 306 16.63 -4.21 -21.61
C ASP A 306 16.58 -3.84 -20.11
N LYS A 307 15.59 -3.02 -19.71
CA LYS A 307 15.41 -2.54 -18.33
C LYS A 307 14.39 -3.37 -17.54
N ALA A 308 13.75 -4.38 -18.17
CA ALA A 308 12.71 -5.18 -17.55
C ALA A 308 12.82 -6.67 -17.89
N VAL A 309 12.43 -7.50 -16.93
CA VAL A 309 12.24 -8.95 -17.14
C VAL A 309 10.82 -9.30 -16.71
N ARG A 310 10.01 -9.83 -17.63
CA ARG A 310 8.68 -10.36 -17.33
C ARG A 310 8.65 -11.88 -17.39
N ALA A 311 7.86 -12.51 -16.50
CA ALA A 311 7.76 -13.96 -16.46
C ALA A 311 6.41 -14.43 -15.93
N GLN A 312 6.13 -15.72 -16.13
CA GLN A 312 4.99 -16.44 -15.55
C GLN A 312 5.49 -17.57 -14.66
N TYR A 313 4.79 -17.81 -13.54
CA TYR A 313 5.08 -19.00 -12.74
C TYR A 313 4.66 -20.26 -13.46
N GLY A 314 5.57 -21.22 -13.51
CA GLY A 314 5.33 -22.60 -13.89
C GLY A 314 4.97 -23.45 -12.67
N PRO A 315 4.71 -24.76 -12.87
CA PRO A 315 4.55 -25.69 -11.76
C PRO A 315 5.76 -25.69 -10.82
N GLY A 316 5.52 -25.93 -9.53
CA GLY A 316 6.60 -25.99 -8.54
C GLY A 316 6.12 -26.50 -7.19
N THR A 317 6.85 -26.13 -6.13
CA THR A 317 6.54 -26.55 -4.75
C THR A 317 6.64 -25.33 -3.82
N ILE A 318 5.60 -25.10 -3.01
CA ILE A 318 5.56 -24.08 -1.96
C ILE A 318 5.15 -24.78 -0.66
N ASP A 319 5.92 -24.59 0.41
CA ASP A 319 5.69 -25.20 1.73
C ASP A 319 5.49 -26.74 1.65
N GLY A 320 6.23 -27.39 0.74
CA GLY A 320 6.14 -28.84 0.53
C GLY A 320 4.95 -29.29 -0.34
N HIS A 321 4.05 -28.40 -0.75
CA HIS A 321 2.90 -28.70 -1.58
C HIS A 321 3.17 -28.39 -3.06
N LYS A 322 2.81 -29.33 -3.95
CA LYS A 322 2.87 -29.10 -5.40
C LYS A 322 1.78 -28.10 -5.82
N VAL A 323 2.16 -27.15 -6.63
CA VAL A 323 1.26 -26.13 -7.20
C VAL A 323 1.35 -26.14 -8.72
N ILE A 324 0.26 -25.78 -9.38
CA ILE A 324 0.17 -25.68 -10.85
C ILE A 324 0.79 -24.39 -11.37
N GLY A 325 1.06 -24.35 -12.68
CA GLY A 325 1.52 -23.13 -13.33
C GLY A 325 0.38 -22.19 -13.70
N TYR A 326 0.70 -20.94 -13.97
CA TYR A 326 -0.25 -19.86 -14.25
C TYR A 326 -1.26 -20.21 -15.36
N ARG A 327 -0.79 -20.74 -16.49
CA ARG A 327 -1.65 -21.12 -17.63
C ARG A 327 -2.53 -22.34 -17.36
N GLN A 328 -2.41 -22.95 -16.19
CA GLN A 328 -3.25 -24.05 -15.74
C GLN A 328 -4.28 -23.61 -14.68
N GLU A 329 -4.20 -22.34 -14.24
CA GLU A 329 -5.17 -21.78 -13.29
C GLU A 329 -6.53 -21.57 -13.96
N GLN A 330 -7.58 -21.55 -13.16
CA GLN A 330 -8.95 -21.32 -13.64
C GLN A 330 -9.07 -19.94 -14.31
N ASP A 331 -9.82 -19.87 -15.41
CA ASP A 331 -10.08 -18.66 -16.19
C ASP A 331 -8.83 -17.96 -16.75
N VAL A 332 -7.73 -18.68 -16.91
CA VAL A 332 -6.51 -18.24 -17.57
C VAL A 332 -6.38 -18.87 -18.95
N SER A 333 -6.05 -18.06 -19.96
CA SER A 333 -5.79 -18.57 -21.31
C SER A 333 -4.54 -19.46 -21.34
N PRO A 334 -4.58 -20.64 -22.02
CA PRO A 334 -3.37 -21.47 -22.21
C PRO A 334 -2.24 -20.73 -22.94
N ASP A 335 -2.57 -19.74 -23.77
CA ASP A 335 -1.63 -18.91 -24.53
C ASP A 335 -1.39 -17.54 -23.91
N SER A 336 -1.78 -17.35 -22.64
CA SER A 336 -1.63 -16.09 -21.93
C SER A 336 -0.24 -15.50 -22.03
N GLN A 337 -0.16 -14.19 -22.26
CA GLN A 337 1.08 -13.38 -22.24
C GLN A 337 1.10 -12.41 -21.06
N THR A 338 0.20 -12.57 -20.10
CA THR A 338 0.12 -11.74 -18.90
C THR A 338 1.21 -12.13 -17.91
N GLU A 339 2.01 -11.19 -17.50
CA GLU A 339 3.10 -11.41 -16.55
C GLU A 339 2.59 -11.60 -15.11
N THR A 340 3.10 -12.63 -14.43
CA THR A 340 2.88 -12.87 -13.00
C THR A 340 4.11 -12.55 -12.16
N TYR A 341 5.19 -12.18 -12.82
CA TYR A 341 6.46 -11.75 -12.25
C TYR A 341 7.04 -10.61 -13.08
N LEU A 342 7.65 -9.69 -12.39
CA LEU A 342 8.33 -8.57 -12.99
C LEU A 342 9.59 -8.21 -12.20
N ALA A 343 10.69 -7.96 -12.90
CA ALA A 343 11.86 -7.27 -12.40
C ALA A 343 12.14 -6.05 -13.26
N LEU A 344 12.34 -4.88 -12.64
CA LEU A 344 12.63 -3.61 -13.31
C LEU A 344 13.90 -2.99 -12.76
N ARG A 345 14.64 -2.31 -13.64
CA ARG A 345 15.69 -1.38 -13.26
C ARG A 345 15.25 0.05 -13.60
N LEU A 346 15.04 0.86 -12.59
CA LEU A 346 14.67 2.27 -12.71
C LEU A 346 15.87 3.17 -12.37
N ARG A 347 15.83 4.42 -12.85
CA ARG A 347 16.77 5.48 -12.51
C ARG A 347 16.02 6.75 -12.17
N VAL A 348 16.50 7.50 -11.17
CA VAL A 348 15.99 8.81 -10.81
C VAL A 348 17.04 9.85 -11.16
N GLU A 349 16.73 10.73 -12.11
CA GLU A 349 17.65 11.74 -12.65
C GLU A 349 17.46 13.07 -11.91
N ASN A 350 17.88 13.08 -10.64
CA ASN A 350 17.97 14.28 -9.83
C ASN A 350 19.28 14.33 -9.03
N TRP A 351 19.57 15.46 -8.38
CA TRP A 351 20.81 15.64 -7.61
C TRP A 351 20.98 14.66 -6.45
N ARG A 352 19.89 14.18 -5.88
CA ARG A 352 19.91 13.25 -4.74
C ARG A 352 20.23 11.81 -5.18
N TRP A 353 19.71 11.35 -6.33
CA TRP A 353 19.70 9.94 -6.70
C TRP A 353 20.42 9.59 -8.00
N SER A 354 20.80 10.58 -8.84
CA SER A 354 21.45 10.28 -10.13
C SER A 354 22.64 9.35 -9.96
N GLY A 355 22.64 8.24 -10.72
CA GLY A 355 23.63 7.19 -10.67
C GLY A 355 23.39 6.08 -9.64
N VAL A 356 22.34 6.15 -8.81
CA VAL A 356 21.91 5.05 -7.93
C VAL A 356 20.89 4.19 -8.67
N PRO A 357 21.17 2.91 -8.93
CA PRO A 357 20.18 2.01 -9.51
C PRO A 357 19.07 1.70 -8.51
N ILE A 358 17.84 1.63 -9.02
CA ILE A 358 16.67 1.24 -8.26
C ILE A 358 16.11 -0.01 -8.90
N TYR A 359 16.11 -1.09 -8.15
CA TYR A 359 15.59 -2.37 -8.61
C TYR A 359 14.24 -2.63 -7.98
N VAL A 360 13.28 -3.02 -8.80
CA VAL A 360 11.94 -3.41 -8.37
C VAL A 360 11.71 -4.86 -8.77
N ARG A 361 11.24 -5.66 -7.83
CA ARG A 361 10.85 -7.04 -8.07
C ARG A 361 9.49 -7.32 -7.47
N THR A 362 8.59 -7.88 -8.26
CA THR A 362 7.30 -8.37 -7.78
C THR A 362 6.93 -9.67 -8.48
N GLY A 363 6.15 -10.52 -7.81
CA GLY A 363 5.65 -11.75 -8.42
C GLY A 363 4.78 -12.57 -7.49
N LYS A 364 4.03 -13.49 -8.12
CA LYS A 364 3.19 -14.49 -7.46
C LYS A 364 3.90 -15.84 -7.38
N ARG A 365 3.48 -16.73 -6.47
CA ARG A 365 4.13 -18.03 -6.23
C ARG A 365 5.64 -17.91 -5.97
N LEU A 366 6.07 -16.79 -5.37
CA LEU A 366 7.42 -16.62 -4.84
C LEU A 366 7.58 -17.39 -3.52
N PRO A 367 8.81 -17.61 -3.02
CA PRO A 367 9.05 -18.44 -1.82
C PRO A 367 8.34 -17.91 -0.57
N ALA A 368 8.02 -16.63 -0.55
CA ALA A 368 7.45 -15.97 0.61
C ALA A 368 6.51 -14.84 0.26
N ARG A 369 5.64 -14.50 1.22
CA ARG A 369 4.90 -13.23 1.20
C ARG A 369 5.72 -12.18 1.94
N VAL A 370 6.29 -11.20 1.21
CA VAL A 370 7.07 -10.12 1.80
C VAL A 370 6.98 -8.84 0.96
N THR A 371 6.88 -7.71 1.64
CA THR A 371 7.09 -6.40 1.03
C THR A 371 8.13 -5.65 1.83
N GLU A 372 9.23 -5.29 1.18
CA GLU A 372 10.31 -4.52 1.80
C GLU A 372 10.94 -3.53 0.82
N VAL A 373 11.56 -2.49 1.40
CA VAL A 373 12.48 -1.61 0.70
C VAL A 373 13.83 -1.70 1.39
N ALA A 374 14.86 -2.06 0.64
CA ALA A 374 16.24 -2.15 1.13
C ALA A 374 17.11 -1.07 0.50
N LEU A 375 17.77 -0.27 1.34
CA LEU A 375 18.79 0.69 0.94
C LEU A 375 20.16 0.13 1.31
N THR A 376 20.94 -0.26 0.32
CA THR A 376 22.32 -0.73 0.53
C THR A 376 23.26 0.46 0.45
N PHE A 377 24.05 0.64 1.49
CA PHE A 377 25.02 1.73 1.55
C PHE A 377 26.33 1.32 0.90
N ARG A 378 27.07 2.31 0.40
CA ARG A 378 28.40 2.08 -0.19
C ARG A 378 29.34 1.46 0.83
N GLN A 379 30.20 0.60 0.34
CA GLN A 379 31.25 0.01 1.17
C GLN A 379 32.18 1.09 1.72
N VAL A 380 32.79 0.79 2.87
CA VAL A 380 33.82 1.66 3.44
C VAL A 380 34.96 1.83 2.45
N PRO A 381 35.50 3.06 2.26
CA PRO A 381 36.54 3.32 1.25
C PRO A 381 37.87 2.62 1.56
N PHE A 382 38.06 2.25 2.81
CA PHE A 382 39.22 1.51 3.29
C PHE A 382 38.81 0.58 4.44
N LEU A 383 39.02 -0.72 4.25
CA LEU A 383 38.80 -1.72 5.28
C LEU A 383 40.05 -1.84 6.16
N LEU A 384 39.95 -1.33 7.40
CA LEU A 384 41.04 -1.39 8.39
C LEU A 384 41.37 -2.84 8.81
N PHE A 385 40.42 -3.75 8.69
CA PHE A 385 40.51 -5.11 9.18
C PHE A 385 41.02 -6.07 8.09
N ASP A 386 41.75 -7.15 8.53
CA ASP A 386 42.26 -8.15 7.60
C ASP A 386 41.10 -8.81 6.81
N HIS A 387 41.23 -8.89 5.49
CA HIS A 387 40.28 -9.55 4.60
C HIS A 387 39.99 -11.02 4.98
N ARG A 388 40.92 -11.71 5.66
CA ARG A 388 40.70 -13.07 6.15
C ARG A 388 39.75 -13.14 7.33
N THR A 389 39.63 -12.05 8.10
CA THR A 389 38.79 -11.94 9.31
C THR A 389 37.51 -11.15 9.06
N SER A 390 37.29 -10.71 7.83
CA SER A 390 36.14 -9.89 7.44
C SER A 390 35.49 -10.38 6.12
N ARG A 391 35.68 -11.65 5.75
CA ARG A 391 35.11 -12.24 4.51
C ARG A 391 33.59 -12.17 4.46
N ASP A 392 32.95 -12.22 5.63
CA ASP A 392 31.49 -12.23 5.77
C ASP A 392 30.92 -10.82 5.98
N LEU A 393 31.73 -9.77 5.81
CA LEU A 393 31.28 -8.40 5.96
C LEU A 393 30.53 -7.95 4.71
N ARG A 394 29.23 -7.78 4.84
CA ARG A 394 28.36 -7.23 3.79
C ARG A 394 28.27 -5.69 3.93
N PRO A 395 27.94 -4.97 2.85
CA PRO A 395 27.59 -3.57 2.93
C PRO A 395 26.49 -3.33 3.98
N ASN A 396 26.54 -2.18 4.66
CA ASN A 396 25.45 -1.83 5.56
C ASN A 396 24.16 -1.69 4.76
N THR A 397 23.07 -2.26 5.27
CA THR A 397 21.77 -2.23 4.60
C THR A 397 20.68 -1.84 5.59
N LEU A 398 19.91 -0.81 5.24
CA LEU A 398 18.70 -0.44 5.97
C LEU A 398 17.50 -1.02 5.25
N ILE A 399 16.68 -1.79 5.95
CA ILE A 399 15.53 -2.50 5.42
C ILE A 399 14.27 -1.98 6.10
N LEU A 400 13.34 -1.47 5.28
CA LEU A 400 12.00 -1.09 5.69
C LEU A 400 11.08 -2.28 5.40
N ARG A 401 10.68 -3.01 6.44
CA ARG A 401 9.78 -4.17 6.34
C ARG A 401 8.35 -3.68 6.42
N ILE A 402 7.60 -3.82 5.32
CA ILE A 402 6.22 -3.32 5.20
C ILE A 402 5.21 -4.42 5.54
N GLN A 403 5.50 -5.67 5.20
CA GLN A 403 4.70 -6.85 5.56
C GLN A 403 5.50 -8.14 5.36
N PRO A 404 5.17 -9.25 6.05
CA PRO A 404 4.13 -9.38 7.09
C PRO A 404 4.60 -8.86 8.46
N ASP A 405 5.91 -8.85 8.70
CA ASP A 405 6.55 -8.46 9.95
C ASP A 405 6.98 -7.00 9.85
N GLU A 406 6.10 -6.11 10.31
CA GLU A 406 6.27 -4.68 10.19
C GLU A 406 7.42 -4.15 11.07
N GLY A 407 8.39 -3.47 10.45
CA GLY A 407 9.55 -2.99 11.20
C GLY A 407 10.66 -2.38 10.36
N ILE A 408 11.80 -2.19 11.00
CA ILE A 408 13.02 -1.66 10.39
C ILE A 408 14.18 -2.52 10.84
N SER A 409 15.05 -2.95 9.92
CA SER A 409 16.28 -3.66 10.22
C SER A 409 17.49 -2.86 9.71
N LEU A 410 18.55 -2.77 10.51
CA LEU A 410 19.84 -2.21 10.10
C LEU A 410 20.90 -3.30 10.18
N GLU A 411 21.42 -3.72 9.03
CA GLU A 411 22.55 -4.66 8.95
C GLU A 411 23.87 -3.88 8.99
N PHE A 412 24.79 -4.32 9.86
CA PHE A 412 26.10 -3.67 10.02
C PHE A 412 27.16 -4.65 10.55
N GLY A 413 28.45 -4.27 10.42
CA GLY A 413 29.55 -5.09 10.91
C GLY A 413 29.78 -4.93 12.42
N ALA A 414 29.86 -6.04 13.16
CA ALA A 414 30.20 -6.06 14.57
C ALA A 414 31.38 -7.02 14.85
N LYS A 415 32.17 -6.70 15.87
CA LYS A 415 33.28 -7.54 16.30
C LYS A 415 32.75 -8.76 17.05
N VAL A 416 33.20 -9.96 16.65
CA VAL A 416 32.92 -11.21 17.36
C VAL A 416 33.61 -11.20 18.73
N PRO A 417 32.90 -11.54 19.84
CA PRO A 417 33.51 -11.63 21.17
C PRO A 417 34.64 -12.67 21.23
N GLY A 418 35.70 -12.38 21.97
CA GLY A 418 36.84 -13.27 22.20
C GLY A 418 37.91 -13.29 21.10
N GLU A 419 37.59 -13.02 19.87
CA GLU A 419 38.50 -13.00 18.72
C GLU A 419 39.24 -11.65 18.58
N LYS A 420 40.41 -11.66 17.93
CA LYS A 420 41.08 -10.43 17.52
C LYS A 420 40.42 -9.90 16.28
N PHE A 421 39.64 -8.86 16.34
CA PHE A 421 39.06 -8.15 15.19
C PHE A 421 38.48 -9.06 14.09
N HIS A 422 37.84 -10.14 14.49
CA HIS A 422 36.95 -10.86 13.58
C HIS A 422 35.64 -10.07 13.50
N ILE A 423 35.30 -9.60 12.30
CA ILE A 423 34.11 -8.80 12.03
C ILE A 423 33.11 -9.64 11.26
N ARG A 424 31.86 -9.63 11.72
CA ARG A 424 30.74 -10.30 11.04
C ARG A 424 29.54 -9.35 10.94
N SER A 425 28.74 -9.52 9.87
CA SER A 425 27.48 -8.79 9.73
C SER A 425 26.47 -9.29 10.75
N VAL A 426 25.79 -8.35 11.39
CA VAL A 426 24.70 -8.55 12.37
C VAL A 426 23.56 -7.60 12.03
N ALA A 427 22.35 -7.90 12.52
CA ALA A 427 21.19 -7.02 12.37
C ALA A 427 20.79 -6.38 13.71
N MET A 428 20.32 -5.15 13.63
CA MET A 428 19.57 -4.46 14.67
C MET A 428 18.14 -4.30 14.17
N ASP A 429 17.19 -4.86 14.91
CA ASP A 429 15.80 -4.91 14.50
C ASP A 429 14.92 -4.07 15.40
N PHE A 430 14.03 -3.32 14.77
CA PHE A 430 12.88 -2.68 15.37
C PHE A 430 11.61 -3.34 14.85
N SER A 431 10.76 -3.80 15.75
CA SER A 431 9.44 -4.39 15.43
C SER A 431 8.33 -3.48 15.97
N TYR A 432 7.35 -3.16 15.13
CA TYR A 432 6.18 -2.41 15.54
C TYR A 432 5.35 -3.14 16.59
N ALA A 433 5.14 -4.44 16.41
CA ALA A 433 4.38 -5.26 17.32
C ALA A 433 4.97 -5.30 18.74
N GLU A 434 6.32 -5.25 18.85
CA GLU A 434 7.00 -5.21 20.15
C GLU A 434 7.04 -3.81 20.76
N ALA A 435 7.38 -2.79 19.96
CA ALA A 435 7.55 -1.43 20.43
C ALA A 435 6.25 -0.78 20.87
N PHE A 436 5.16 -1.09 20.20
CA PHE A 436 3.81 -0.56 20.44
C PHE A 436 2.84 -1.63 20.93
N ALA A 437 3.34 -2.65 21.64
CA ALA A 437 2.52 -3.72 22.19
C ALA A 437 1.39 -3.18 23.08
N GLY A 438 0.15 -3.49 22.70
CA GLY A 438 -1.06 -3.02 23.37
C GLY A 438 -1.64 -1.71 22.81
N GLU A 439 -1.06 -1.16 21.75
CA GLU A 439 -1.69 -0.14 20.91
C GLU A 439 -2.30 -0.83 19.69
N GLU A 440 -3.61 -0.67 19.50
CA GLU A 440 -4.28 -1.21 18.31
C GLU A 440 -4.03 -0.27 17.13
N ALA A 441 -3.20 -0.70 16.18
CA ALA A 441 -3.10 -0.03 14.89
C ALA A 441 -4.46 -0.09 14.16
N ALA A 442 -4.85 0.99 13.50
CA ALA A 442 -6.00 0.94 12.60
C ALA A 442 -5.65 0.09 11.37
N ASP A 443 -6.60 -0.73 10.90
CA ASP A 443 -6.47 -1.36 9.56
C ASP A 443 -6.36 -0.26 8.49
N GLY A 444 -5.64 -0.51 7.42
CA GLY A 444 -5.47 0.45 6.34
C GLY A 444 -6.78 1.02 5.81
N TYR A 445 -7.86 0.23 5.72
CA TYR A 445 -9.18 0.72 5.32
C TYR A 445 -9.85 1.58 6.39
N GLU A 446 -9.71 1.25 7.69
CA GLU A 446 -10.21 2.10 8.77
C GLU A 446 -9.58 3.50 8.69
N ARG A 447 -8.26 3.53 8.52
CA ARG A 447 -7.51 4.78 8.41
C ARG A 447 -7.96 5.60 7.21
N LEU A 448 -7.99 5.01 6.01
CA LEU A 448 -8.34 5.71 4.79
C LEU A 448 -9.80 6.21 4.78
N ILE A 449 -10.75 5.40 5.25
CA ILE A 449 -12.16 5.83 5.34
C ILE A 449 -12.31 6.98 6.34
N HIS A 450 -11.66 6.89 7.49
CA HIS A 450 -11.65 7.98 8.47
C HIS A 450 -11.05 9.26 7.88
N ASP A 451 -9.87 9.18 7.27
CA ASP A 451 -9.18 10.33 6.68
C ASP A 451 -10.04 11.01 5.60
N ALA A 452 -10.74 10.22 4.77
CA ALA A 452 -11.72 10.77 3.82
C ALA A 452 -12.88 11.50 4.50
N MET A 453 -13.37 11.01 5.65
CA MET A 453 -14.43 11.68 6.44
C MET A 453 -13.95 13.01 7.04
N VAL A 454 -12.73 13.05 7.59
CA VAL A 454 -12.19 14.28 8.21
C VAL A 454 -11.51 15.23 7.20
N GLY A 455 -11.28 14.79 5.97
CA GLY A 455 -10.69 15.61 4.92
C GLY A 455 -9.17 15.60 4.86
N ASP A 456 -8.54 14.65 5.50
CA ASP A 456 -7.10 14.44 5.38
C ASP A 456 -6.76 13.67 4.10
N ALA A 457 -6.22 14.35 3.12
CA ALA A 457 -5.85 13.77 1.84
C ALA A 457 -4.40 13.26 1.77
N THR A 458 -3.67 13.23 2.89
CA THR A 458 -2.24 12.88 2.95
C THR A 458 -1.94 11.49 2.39
N LEU A 459 -2.81 10.52 2.63
CA LEU A 459 -2.64 9.12 2.23
C LEU A 459 -3.30 8.77 0.89
N PHE A 460 -3.90 9.77 0.21
CA PHE A 460 -4.57 9.57 -1.08
C PHE A 460 -3.74 10.08 -2.23
N ILE A 461 -3.91 9.42 -3.37
CA ILE A 461 -3.14 9.70 -4.57
C ILE A 461 -3.79 10.85 -5.35
N ARG A 462 -3.00 11.85 -5.74
CA ARG A 462 -3.43 12.96 -6.59
C ARG A 462 -3.39 12.55 -8.07
N SER A 463 -4.20 13.19 -8.89
CA SER A 463 -4.30 12.94 -10.34
C SER A 463 -2.94 12.93 -11.05
N ASP A 464 -2.09 13.90 -10.77
CA ASP A 464 -0.77 14.03 -11.40
C ASP A 464 0.20 12.90 -10.98
N GLU A 465 0.08 12.35 -9.76
CA GLU A 465 0.83 11.17 -9.33
C GLU A 465 0.42 9.94 -10.15
N VAL A 466 -0.91 9.72 -10.31
CA VAL A 466 -1.45 8.60 -11.11
C VAL A 466 -0.96 8.68 -12.55
N GLN A 467 -1.10 9.85 -13.17
CA GLN A 467 -0.67 10.06 -14.54
C GLN A 467 0.84 9.89 -14.72
N GLN A 468 1.63 10.38 -13.76
CA GLN A 468 3.08 10.21 -13.83
C GLN A 468 3.51 8.76 -13.64
N ALA A 469 2.85 8.02 -12.73
CA ALA A 469 3.09 6.58 -12.56
C ALA A 469 2.77 5.81 -13.85
N TRP A 470 1.67 6.14 -14.55
CA TRP A 470 1.36 5.55 -15.86
C TRP A 470 2.42 5.90 -16.92
N ARG A 471 2.86 7.15 -17.02
CA ARG A 471 3.94 7.54 -17.96
C ARG A 471 5.22 6.72 -17.78
N ILE A 472 5.54 6.35 -16.54
CA ILE A 472 6.71 5.52 -16.24
C ILE A 472 6.54 4.09 -16.74
N VAL A 473 5.33 3.51 -16.62
CA VAL A 473 5.11 2.10 -16.90
C VAL A 473 4.59 1.80 -18.31
N ASP A 474 3.96 2.75 -18.98
CA ASP A 474 3.40 2.58 -20.34
C ASP A 474 4.42 2.12 -21.39
N PRO A 475 5.68 2.60 -21.42
CA PRO A 475 6.67 2.11 -22.39
C PRO A 475 6.92 0.61 -22.28
N TYR A 476 6.86 0.04 -21.07
CA TYR A 476 6.99 -1.41 -20.89
C TYR A 476 5.78 -2.15 -21.44
N LEU A 477 4.55 -1.63 -21.22
CA LEU A 477 3.33 -2.20 -21.80
C LEU A 477 3.36 -2.17 -23.34
N GLN A 478 3.83 -1.07 -23.92
CA GLN A 478 3.99 -0.92 -25.36
C GLN A 478 5.01 -1.93 -25.90
N ALA A 479 6.20 -2.02 -25.28
CA ALA A 479 7.24 -2.97 -25.67
C ALA A 479 6.75 -4.43 -25.62
N TRP A 480 5.88 -4.76 -24.69
CA TRP A 480 5.37 -6.13 -24.53
C TRP A 480 4.15 -6.44 -25.41
N SER A 481 3.52 -5.44 -26.00
CA SER A 481 2.45 -5.62 -26.98
C SER A 481 2.99 -6.02 -28.37
N GLU A 482 4.26 -5.72 -28.66
CA GLU A 482 4.90 -6.07 -29.92
C GLU A 482 5.21 -7.59 -30.00
N PRO A 483 5.03 -8.21 -31.17
CA PRO A 483 5.38 -9.63 -31.36
C PRO A 483 6.88 -9.86 -31.21
N GLY A 484 7.31 -10.76 -30.34
CA GLY A 484 8.70 -11.23 -30.28
C GLY A 484 9.37 -11.22 -28.91
N GLY A 485 8.81 -10.61 -27.89
CA GLY A 485 9.32 -10.69 -26.53
C GLY A 485 8.97 -12.05 -25.90
N ALA A 486 9.95 -12.95 -25.75
CA ALA A 486 9.69 -14.26 -25.13
C ALA A 486 9.29 -14.10 -23.66
N MET A 487 8.10 -14.59 -23.29
CA MET A 487 7.68 -14.74 -21.91
C MET A 487 8.61 -15.74 -21.21
N GLN A 488 9.29 -15.29 -20.15
CA GLN A 488 10.10 -16.17 -19.32
C GLN A 488 9.20 -17.01 -18.40
N THR A 489 9.75 -18.11 -17.88
CA THR A 489 9.05 -18.95 -16.90
C THR A 489 9.95 -19.18 -15.69
N TYR A 490 9.41 -19.19 -14.49
CA TYR A 490 10.09 -19.59 -13.27
C TYR A 490 9.33 -20.67 -12.53
N ALA A 491 10.01 -21.56 -11.83
CA ALA A 491 9.34 -22.54 -10.99
C ALA A 491 8.67 -21.87 -9.78
N ALA A 492 7.42 -22.21 -9.48
CA ALA A 492 6.78 -21.75 -8.26
C ALA A 492 7.61 -22.14 -7.03
N GLY A 493 7.75 -21.23 -6.07
CA GLY A 493 8.63 -21.38 -4.90
C GLY A 493 10.06 -20.90 -5.10
N THR A 494 10.39 -20.29 -6.26
CA THR A 494 11.69 -19.64 -6.50
C THR A 494 11.55 -18.11 -6.57
N TRP A 495 12.68 -17.39 -6.47
CA TRP A 495 12.70 -15.91 -6.49
C TRP A 495 12.56 -15.29 -7.89
N GLY A 496 12.20 -16.07 -8.89
CA GLY A 496 11.98 -15.59 -10.26
C GLY A 496 12.87 -16.30 -11.29
N PRO A 497 12.85 -15.84 -12.54
CA PRO A 497 13.68 -16.42 -13.60
C PRO A 497 15.13 -15.91 -13.48
N HIS A 498 16.10 -16.73 -13.91
CA HIS A 498 17.53 -16.36 -13.94
C HIS A 498 17.82 -15.05 -14.71
N MET A 499 17.01 -14.70 -15.69
CA MET A 499 17.16 -13.41 -16.39
C MET A 499 16.98 -12.21 -15.46
N ALA A 500 16.22 -12.36 -14.36
CA ALA A 500 16.09 -11.31 -13.35
C ALA A 500 17.38 -11.13 -12.54
N ASP A 501 18.14 -12.21 -12.29
CA ASP A 501 19.45 -12.13 -11.65
C ASP A 501 20.43 -11.39 -12.57
N LEU A 502 20.46 -11.74 -13.86
CA LEU A 502 21.30 -11.07 -14.85
C LEU A 502 21.00 -9.57 -14.99
N LEU A 503 19.76 -9.13 -14.72
CA LEU A 503 19.39 -7.71 -14.77
C LEU A 503 20.18 -6.87 -13.75
N VAL A 504 20.41 -7.40 -12.55
CA VAL A 504 21.15 -6.71 -11.47
C VAL A 504 22.67 -6.97 -11.59
N GLU A 505 23.07 -8.18 -11.95
CA GLU A 505 24.48 -8.59 -12.10
C GLU A 505 25.25 -7.78 -13.16
N ARG A 506 24.57 -7.31 -14.21
CA ARG A 506 25.16 -6.40 -15.21
C ARG A 506 25.72 -5.10 -14.62
N SER A 507 25.26 -4.72 -13.43
CA SER A 507 25.74 -3.54 -12.69
C SER A 507 26.70 -3.91 -11.57
N GLY A 508 26.99 -5.21 -11.37
CA GLY A 508 27.80 -5.71 -10.26
C GLY A 508 27.00 -5.87 -8.96
N ASP A 509 25.68 -5.79 -9.04
CA ASP A 509 24.76 -5.91 -7.91
C ASP A 509 24.19 -7.33 -7.78
N GLU A 510 23.56 -7.63 -6.66
CA GLU A 510 22.85 -8.89 -6.40
C GLU A 510 21.48 -8.61 -5.81
N TRP A 511 20.49 -9.50 -6.08
CA TRP A 511 19.21 -9.43 -5.40
C TRP A 511 19.37 -9.76 -3.93
N ARG A 512 18.83 -8.89 -3.08
CA ARG A 512 18.56 -9.27 -1.71
C ARG A 512 17.36 -10.22 -1.70
N ASN A 513 17.58 -11.44 -1.24
CA ASN A 513 16.49 -12.36 -0.97
C ASN A 513 16.10 -12.25 0.50
N PRO A 514 14.89 -11.77 0.83
CA PRO A 514 14.44 -11.66 2.22
C PRO A 514 14.55 -13.01 2.92
N VAL A 515 15.21 -13.05 4.07
CA VAL A 515 15.29 -14.24 4.91
C VAL A 515 14.02 -14.31 5.72
N ILE A 516 13.25 -15.39 5.53
CA ILE A 516 12.08 -15.65 6.33
C ILE A 516 12.51 -16.54 7.48
N ASP A 517 13.03 -15.93 8.51
CA ASP A 517 13.23 -16.59 9.79
C ASP A 517 12.02 -16.32 10.69
N LEU A 518 10.98 -17.13 10.53
CA LEU A 518 9.77 -17.10 11.35
C LEU A 518 10.01 -17.55 12.81
N GLU A 519 11.21 -18.03 13.15
CA GLU A 519 11.53 -18.56 14.50
C GLU A 519 12.39 -17.62 15.36
N LEU A 520 12.83 -16.44 14.86
CA LEU A 520 13.81 -15.61 15.58
C LEU A 520 13.31 -14.21 15.98
N THR A 521 12.00 -14.02 16.09
CA THR A 521 11.43 -12.78 16.66
C THR A 521 11.47 -12.78 18.19
N GLY A 522 12.62 -12.57 18.72
CA GLY A 522 12.81 -12.37 20.16
C GLY A 522 14.10 -11.64 20.41
N GLY A 523 14.20 -10.34 19.99
CA GLY A 523 15.22 -9.41 20.44
C GLY A 523 16.67 -9.92 20.50
N ARG A 524 17.06 -10.91 19.69
CA ARG A 524 18.37 -11.51 19.66
C ARG A 524 19.10 -11.12 18.38
N ILE A 525 20.38 -10.86 18.50
CA ILE A 525 21.30 -10.71 17.38
C ILE A 525 21.29 -12.01 16.59
N THR A 526 20.64 -12.00 15.41
CA THR A 526 20.57 -13.17 14.53
C THR A 526 21.79 -13.22 13.61
N GLU A 527 22.38 -14.38 13.51
CA GLU A 527 23.42 -14.67 12.52
C GLU A 527 22.74 -14.81 11.16
N LEU A 528 23.18 -14.04 10.16
CA LEU A 528 22.72 -14.21 8.78
C LEU A 528 23.22 -15.57 8.25
N PRO A 529 22.40 -16.37 7.52
CA PRO A 529 22.87 -17.61 6.91
C PRO A 529 23.99 -17.34 5.91
N GLN A 530 24.94 -18.30 5.83
CA GLN A 530 26.13 -18.25 4.97
C GLN A 530 25.78 -18.34 3.49
#